data_b3582f28ad47e392d86eebe3876e9f3e
#
_entry.id   b3582f28ad47e392d86eebe3876e9f3e
#
_cell.length_a   1.000
_cell.length_b   1.000
_cell.length_c   1.000
_cell.angle_alpha   90.00
_cell.angle_beta   90.00
_cell.angle_gamma   90.00
#
_symmetry.space_group_name_H-M   'P 1'
#
loop_
_entity.id
_entity.type
_entity.pdbx_description
1 polymer ?
#
loop_
_entity_poly.entity_id
_entity_poly.type
_entity_poly.pdbx_seq_one_letter_code
_entity_poly.pdbx_strand_id
1 'polypeptide(L)'
;AADSNGVWTRYTYPILTAAHTPLFWRYDLNPATNPFLLERFGINGTFNAGAIKFDGKYVLVVRVEGNDRKSFFALAESDNGIDGFRFRDHPLTIPPIDESETNLYDMRLTAHEDGWIYGIFCAERHDPSAAPGDLSSAVATAGVARTKDLVHWERLPDIKSPTQQRNVVLHPEFVNGKYALYTRPQEGFIAAGALGGGIGWALVDDMTRAEIRDEKIIDVRFYHTIKEVKNGEGPHPIRTPQGWLHMAHGVRACAAGLRYVLYMYMTALDDPSQLIAVPAGYTLAPEGEERVGDVSNVLFSNGWIADDDGRVFLYYASSDTRMHVATSTIEKLVDYCLHTPSDGLTTAASVERLNELIDRNLNYYRKTDR
;
A
#
# COMPACT_ATOMS: atom_id res chain seq x y z
N ALA A 1 -15.14 -0.55 19.86
CA ALA A 1 -15.51 -1.85 19.33
C ALA A 1 -15.08 -1.92 17.87
N ALA A 2 -14.58 -3.06 17.50
CA ALA A 2 -14.14 -3.34 16.16
C ALA A 2 -15.30 -3.95 15.37
N ASP A 3 -15.41 -3.60 14.10
CA ASP A 3 -16.27 -4.29 13.17
C ASP A 3 -15.49 -5.42 12.49
N SER A 4 -16.15 -6.54 12.18
CA SER A 4 -15.49 -7.70 11.58
C SER A 4 -16.32 -8.27 10.44
N ASN A 5 -15.66 -8.47 9.30
CA ASN A 5 -16.24 -9.20 8.17
C ASN A 5 -15.85 -10.71 8.17
N GLY A 6 -15.36 -11.21 9.30
CA GLY A 6 -14.85 -12.58 9.45
C GLY A 6 -13.39 -12.76 9.08
N VAL A 7 -12.89 -12.04 8.10
CA VAL A 7 -11.48 -12.04 7.67
C VAL A 7 -10.68 -11.01 8.45
N TRP A 8 -11.15 -9.77 8.47
CA TRP A 8 -10.51 -8.64 9.13
C TRP A 8 -11.35 -8.10 10.27
N THR A 9 -10.69 -7.71 11.36
CA THR A 9 -11.26 -6.92 12.44
C THR A 9 -10.76 -5.50 12.30
N ARG A 10 -11.68 -4.53 12.09
CA ARG A 10 -11.40 -3.10 11.94
C ARG A 10 -11.65 -2.38 13.26
N TYR A 11 -10.83 -1.37 13.54
CA TYR A 11 -10.98 -0.54 14.75
C TYR A 11 -11.68 0.78 14.42
N THR A 12 -12.50 1.26 15.33
CA THR A 12 -13.39 2.41 15.11
C THR A 12 -12.65 3.71 14.81
N TYR A 13 -11.53 3.92 15.48
CA TYR A 13 -10.79 5.18 15.37
C TYR A 13 -9.53 5.04 14.53
N PRO A 14 -9.17 6.09 13.76
CA PRO A 14 -7.89 6.13 13.08
C PRO A 14 -6.75 6.12 14.10
N ILE A 15 -5.64 5.48 13.72
CA ILE A 15 -4.44 5.42 14.55
C ILE A 15 -3.58 6.68 14.43
N LEU A 16 -3.62 7.34 13.27
CA LEU A 16 -2.93 8.59 12.99
C LEU A 16 -3.78 9.50 12.11
N THR A 17 -3.78 10.77 12.45
CA THR A 17 -4.36 11.87 11.67
C THR A 17 -3.41 13.06 11.69
N ALA A 18 -3.70 14.13 10.96
CA ALA A 18 -2.93 15.37 11.02
C ALA A 18 -2.78 15.91 12.46
N ALA A 19 -3.80 15.71 13.31
CA ALA A 19 -3.78 16.16 14.70
C ALA A 19 -2.78 15.41 15.60
N HIS A 20 -2.31 14.23 15.19
CA HIS A 20 -1.29 13.47 15.93
C HIS A 20 0.14 13.94 15.64
N THR A 21 0.35 14.81 14.64
CA THR A 21 1.67 15.37 14.37
C THR A 21 2.09 16.30 15.50
N PRO A 22 3.38 16.33 15.89
CA PRO A 22 3.85 17.16 16.98
C PRO A 22 3.50 18.63 16.81
N LEU A 23 3.07 19.29 17.88
CA LEU A 23 2.73 20.71 17.82
C LEU A 23 3.91 21.58 17.39
N PHE A 24 5.13 21.23 17.82
CA PHE A 24 6.34 21.97 17.45
C PHE A 24 6.79 21.75 15.99
N TRP A 25 6.13 20.91 15.22
CA TRP A 25 6.27 20.88 13.77
C TRP A 25 5.43 21.96 13.10
N ARG A 26 4.31 22.31 13.72
CA ARG A 26 3.24 23.11 13.12
C ARG A 26 3.27 24.56 13.61
N TYR A 27 3.63 24.77 14.85
CA TYR A 27 3.61 26.07 15.50
C TYR A 27 5.01 26.52 15.87
N ASP A 28 5.29 27.82 15.66
CA ASP A 28 6.34 28.49 16.38
C ASP A 28 5.80 28.81 17.79
N LEU A 29 6.35 28.14 18.79
CA LEU A 29 5.90 28.25 20.18
C LEU A 29 6.48 29.46 20.91
N ASN A 30 7.31 30.27 20.24
CA ASN A 30 7.88 31.48 20.81
C ASN A 30 6.92 32.67 20.67
N PRO A 31 6.38 33.22 21.77
CA PRO A 31 5.45 34.36 21.71
C PRO A 31 6.05 35.65 21.13
N ALA A 32 7.37 35.77 21.11
CA ALA A 32 8.04 36.94 20.51
C ALA A 32 7.96 36.91 18.96
N THR A 33 7.93 35.72 18.35
CA THR A 33 7.86 35.53 16.90
C THR A 33 6.47 35.07 16.44
N ASN A 34 5.64 34.57 17.37
CA ASN A 34 4.28 34.11 17.09
C ASN A 34 3.29 34.53 18.19
N PRO A 35 3.04 35.87 18.35
CA PRO A 35 2.24 36.38 19.45
C PRO A 35 0.78 35.96 19.46
N PHE A 36 0.26 35.51 18.31
CA PHE A 36 -1.12 35.04 18.16
C PHE A 36 -1.22 33.50 18.17
N LEU A 37 -0.11 32.78 18.36
CA LEU A 37 -0.02 31.32 18.31
C LEU A 37 -0.67 30.77 17.04
N LEU A 38 -0.27 31.27 15.89
CA LEU A 38 -0.75 30.81 14.58
C LEU A 38 0.03 29.55 14.15
N GLU A 39 -0.66 28.65 13.50
CA GLU A 39 -0.03 27.52 12.81
C GLU A 39 0.84 28.06 11.66
N ARG A 40 2.13 27.68 11.64
CA ARG A 40 3.10 28.15 10.64
C ARG A 40 3.33 27.12 9.54
N PHE A 41 3.14 25.84 9.85
CA PHE A 41 3.22 24.73 8.91
C PHE A 41 1.97 23.85 9.09
N GLY A 42 1.02 23.98 8.18
CA GLY A 42 -0.20 23.18 8.19
C GLY A 42 0.06 21.75 7.71
N ILE A 43 -0.57 20.79 8.36
CA ILE A 43 -0.58 19.39 7.94
C ILE A 43 -1.95 19.05 7.37
N ASN A 44 -1.98 18.64 6.10
CA ASN A 44 -3.21 18.22 5.40
C ASN A 44 -3.64 16.81 5.80
N GLY A 45 -2.70 15.86 5.86
CA GLY A 45 -3.02 14.46 6.19
C GLY A 45 -1.80 13.63 6.54
N THR A 46 -2.09 12.46 7.13
CA THR A 46 -1.11 11.40 7.44
C THR A 46 -1.67 10.09 6.90
N PHE A 47 -1.02 9.49 5.92
CA PHE A 47 -1.57 8.35 5.19
C PHE A 47 -0.48 7.51 4.52
N ASN A 48 -0.85 6.41 3.89
CA ASN A 48 0.00 5.56 3.06
C ASN A 48 1.36 5.22 3.70
N ALA A 49 1.32 4.51 4.82
CA ALA A 49 2.51 4.17 5.59
C ALA A 49 3.08 2.80 5.24
N GLY A 50 4.38 2.73 5.01
CA GLY A 50 5.14 1.48 5.12
C GLY A 50 5.22 1.03 6.58
N ALA A 51 5.34 -0.27 6.83
CA ALA A 51 5.32 -0.83 8.18
C ALA A 51 6.39 -1.89 8.37
N ILE A 52 6.97 -1.93 9.56
CA ILE A 52 7.95 -2.94 9.96
C ILE A 52 7.91 -3.13 11.47
N LYS A 53 8.19 -4.34 11.95
CA LYS A 53 8.51 -4.57 13.36
C LYS A 53 10.01 -4.42 13.56
N PHE A 54 10.41 -3.52 14.45
CA PHE A 54 11.81 -3.19 14.69
C PHE A 54 12.03 -2.90 16.17
N ASP A 55 13.04 -3.53 16.77
CA ASP A 55 13.35 -3.46 18.21
C ASP A 55 12.13 -3.66 19.12
N GLY A 56 11.27 -4.63 18.77
CA GLY A 56 10.07 -4.97 19.53
C GLY A 56 8.90 -3.99 19.34
N LYS A 57 9.08 -2.91 18.58
CA LYS A 57 8.03 -1.93 18.28
C LYS A 57 7.43 -2.11 16.90
N TYR A 58 6.18 -1.68 16.76
CA TYR A 58 5.50 -1.55 15.47
C TYR A 58 5.80 -0.16 14.92
N VAL A 59 6.54 -0.10 13.83
CA VAL A 59 7.05 1.15 13.25
C VAL A 59 6.41 1.39 11.90
N LEU A 60 5.90 2.60 11.72
CA LEU A 60 5.33 3.08 10.46
C LEU A 60 6.23 4.17 9.88
N VAL A 61 6.52 4.10 8.59
CA VAL A 61 7.04 5.22 7.81
C VAL A 61 5.86 5.87 7.11
N VAL A 62 5.36 6.93 7.73
CA VAL A 62 4.11 7.58 7.35
C VAL A 62 4.38 8.65 6.30
N ARG A 63 3.57 8.68 5.25
CA ARG A 63 3.46 9.86 4.39
C ARG A 63 2.73 10.96 5.16
N VAL A 64 3.41 12.06 5.37
CA VAL A 64 2.83 13.29 5.93
C VAL A 64 2.78 14.32 4.80
N GLU A 65 1.62 14.88 4.56
CA GLU A 65 1.44 15.92 3.53
C GLU A 65 1.13 17.26 4.18
N GLY A 66 1.90 18.28 3.80
CA GLY A 66 1.66 19.66 4.21
C GLY A 66 0.53 20.31 3.40
N ASN A 67 0.00 21.42 3.90
CA ASN A 67 -0.96 22.25 3.17
C ASN A 67 -0.40 22.82 1.85
N ASP A 68 0.93 22.79 1.70
CA ASP A 68 1.65 23.16 0.48
C ASP A 68 1.71 22.03 -0.56
N ARG A 69 1.04 20.89 -0.31
CA ARG A 69 1.03 19.69 -1.15
C ARG A 69 2.37 18.96 -1.25
N LYS A 70 3.34 19.27 -0.41
CA LYS A 70 4.58 18.50 -0.36
C LYS A 70 4.44 17.38 0.65
N SER A 71 4.80 16.18 0.23
CA SER A 71 4.86 15.01 1.11
C SER A 71 6.28 14.79 1.60
N PHE A 72 6.37 14.27 2.81
CA PHE A 72 7.60 13.80 3.41
C PHE A 72 7.33 12.56 4.26
N PHE A 73 8.37 11.87 4.69
CA PHE A 73 8.25 10.67 5.51
C PHE A 73 8.55 10.98 6.97
N ALA A 74 7.77 10.38 7.86
CA ALA A 74 7.99 10.46 9.28
C ALA A 74 7.75 9.12 9.97
N LEU A 75 8.57 8.79 10.95
CA LEU A 75 8.42 7.57 11.73
C LEU A 75 7.40 7.78 12.84
N ALA A 76 6.46 6.84 12.95
CA ALA A 76 5.56 6.71 14.09
C ALA A 76 5.67 5.30 14.69
N GLU A 77 5.65 5.18 15.99
CA GLU A 77 5.89 3.93 16.72
C GLU A 77 4.77 3.62 17.71
N SER A 78 4.49 2.34 17.90
CA SER A 78 3.56 1.79 18.88
C SER A 78 4.14 0.54 19.54
N ASP A 79 3.78 0.30 20.81
CA ASP A 79 4.20 -0.90 21.54
C ASP A 79 3.29 -2.11 21.25
N ASN A 80 2.06 -1.90 20.79
CA ASN A 80 1.08 -2.97 20.56
C ASN A 80 0.57 -3.09 19.11
N GLY A 81 0.93 -2.13 18.24
CA GLY A 81 0.54 -2.12 16.83
C GLY A 81 -0.91 -1.73 16.52
N ILE A 82 -1.71 -1.46 17.54
CA ILE A 82 -3.14 -1.12 17.41
C ILE A 82 -3.42 0.33 17.78
N ASP A 83 -2.79 0.82 18.83
CA ASP A 83 -2.98 2.17 19.33
C ASP A 83 -1.67 2.77 19.90
N GLY A 84 -1.77 3.98 20.44
CA GLY A 84 -0.62 4.64 21.08
C GLY A 84 0.50 5.02 20.12
N PHE A 85 0.25 5.07 18.81
CA PHE A 85 1.25 5.53 17.85
C PHE A 85 1.68 6.98 18.14
N ARG A 86 2.99 7.19 18.12
CA ARG A 86 3.60 8.51 18.33
C ARG A 86 4.68 8.77 17.31
N PHE A 87 4.64 9.94 16.69
CA PHE A 87 5.71 10.40 15.81
C PHE A 87 7.00 10.65 16.58
N ARG A 88 8.13 10.33 15.96
CA ARG A 88 9.44 10.81 16.41
C ARG A 88 9.55 12.32 16.23
N ASP A 89 10.51 12.95 16.91
CA ASP A 89 10.65 14.40 16.95
C ASP A 89 10.92 15.04 15.58
N HIS A 90 11.58 14.33 14.68
CA HIS A 90 11.94 14.84 13.35
C HIS A 90 11.46 13.91 12.23
N PRO A 91 11.04 14.48 11.10
CA PRO A 91 10.85 13.71 9.88
C PRO A 91 12.13 13.02 9.40
N LEU A 92 11.99 12.04 8.52
CA LEU A 92 13.14 11.43 7.87
C LEU A 92 13.79 12.41 6.88
N THR A 93 15.12 12.46 6.90
CA THR A 93 15.88 13.17 5.88
C THR A 93 16.34 12.17 4.81
N ILE A 94 15.70 12.21 3.66
CA ILE A 94 16.11 11.47 2.48
C ILE A 94 16.62 12.48 1.47
N PRO A 95 17.91 12.45 1.10
CA PRO A 95 18.46 13.39 0.14
C PRO A 95 17.75 13.29 -1.21
N PRO A 96 17.48 14.40 -1.90
CA PRO A 96 16.97 14.34 -3.27
C PRO A 96 18.03 13.74 -4.19
N ILE A 97 17.60 13.06 -5.25
CA ILE A 97 18.53 12.52 -6.25
C ILE A 97 19.08 13.64 -7.15
N ASP A 98 18.27 14.64 -7.42
CA ASP A 98 18.61 15.84 -8.18
C ASP A 98 17.61 16.98 -7.88
N GLU A 99 17.88 18.16 -8.43
CA GLU A 99 17.05 19.36 -8.19
C GLU A 99 15.65 19.31 -8.85
N SER A 100 15.40 18.37 -9.76
CA SER A 100 14.10 18.23 -10.42
C SER A 100 13.11 17.44 -9.58
N GLU A 101 13.57 16.73 -8.55
CA GLU A 101 12.72 15.91 -7.69
C GLU A 101 11.79 16.80 -6.85
N THR A 102 10.49 16.71 -7.12
CA THR A 102 9.50 17.62 -6.54
C THR A 102 8.82 17.04 -5.31
N ASN A 103 8.52 15.74 -5.32
CA ASN A 103 7.73 15.11 -4.27
C ASN A 103 8.11 13.64 -4.08
N LEU A 104 8.19 13.20 -2.81
CA LEU A 104 8.45 11.82 -2.42
C LEU A 104 7.30 11.31 -1.56
N TYR A 105 6.73 10.14 -1.92
CA TYR A 105 5.59 9.61 -1.19
C TYR A 105 5.41 8.09 -1.34
N ASP A 106 4.59 7.51 -0.47
CA ASP A 106 4.11 6.13 -0.51
C ASP A 106 5.23 5.09 -0.39
N MET A 107 6.04 5.19 0.68
CA MET A 107 7.12 4.23 0.93
C MET A 107 6.58 2.86 1.36
N ARG A 108 7.12 1.80 0.75
CA ARG A 108 6.98 0.41 1.17
C ARG A 108 8.29 -0.04 1.78
N LEU A 109 8.21 -0.63 2.97
CA LEU A 109 9.37 -1.18 3.65
C LEU A 109 9.47 -2.68 3.42
N THR A 110 10.68 -3.15 3.14
CA THR A 110 10.97 -4.58 3.05
C THR A 110 12.29 -4.88 3.78
N ALA A 111 12.22 -5.66 4.85
CA ALA A 111 13.40 -6.29 5.41
C ALA A 111 13.81 -7.44 4.48
N HIS A 112 14.93 -7.28 3.79
CA HIS A 112 15.40 -8.23 2.80
C HIS A 112 16.43 -9.18 3.42
N GLU A 113 16.53 -10.40 2.89
CA GLU A 113 17.46 -11.42 3.41
C GLU A 113 18.94 -11.06 3.27
N ASP A 114 19.29 -10.05 2.45
CA ASP A 114 20.64 -9.47 2.39
C ASP A 114 21.00 -8.64 3.64
N GLY A 115 20.04 -8.50 4.57
CA GLY A 115 20.20 -7.80 5.83
C GLY A 115 20.01 -6.28 5.75
N TRP A 116 19.54 -5.72 4.65
CA TRP A 116 19.08 -4.34 4.54
C TRP A 116 17.56 -4.23 4.71
N ILE A 117 17.12 -3.10 5.21
CA ILE A 117 15.73 -2.65 5.13
C ILE A 117 15.67 -1.67 3.97
N TYR A 118 14.92 -2.02 2.93
CA TYR A 118 14.70 -1.16 1.78
C TYR A 118 13.37 -0.42 1.91
N GLY A 119 13.41 0.87 1.59
CA GLY A 119 12.24 1.68 1.34
C GLY A 119 12.15 1.98 -0.15
N ILE A 120 11.06 1.56 -0.79
CA ILE A 120 10.77 1.93 -2.18
C ILE A 120 9.56 2.84 -2.18
N PHE A 121 9.67 3.96 -2.87
CA PHE A 121 8.67 5.02 -2.85
C PHE A 121 8.51 5.66 -4.22
N CYS A 122 7.48 6.44 -4.40
CA CYS A 122 7.28 7.24 -5.61
C CYS A 122 8.14 8.52 -5.50
N ALA A 123 8.98 8.73 -6.50
CA ALA A 123 9.68 9.99 -6.73
C ALA A 123 9.07 10.69 -7.95
N GLU A 124 8.51 11.87 -7.72
CA GLU A 124 7.76 12.60 -8.73
C GLU A 124 8.49 13.86 -9.16
N ARG A 125 8.43 14.13 -10.47
CA ARG A 125 8.98 15.32 -11.13
C ARG A 125 7.96 15.90 -12.07
N HIS A 126 8.06 17.20 -12.36
CA HIS A 126 7.35 17.77 -13.49
C HIS A 126 7.81 17.09 -14.78
N ASP A 127 6.88 16.79 -15.68
CA ASP A 127 7.21 16.15 -16.95
C ASP A 127 8.05 17.10 -17.82
N PRO A 128 9.30 16.77 -18.13
CA PRO A 128 10.15 17.63 -18.95
C PRO A 128 9.67 17.75 -20.41
N SER A 129 8.79 16.86 -20.85
CA SER A 129 8.15 16.89 -22.17
C SER A 129 6.79 17.60 -22.19
N ALA A 130 6.34 18.12 -21.05
CA ALA A 130 5.07 18.84 -20.94
C ALA A 130 5.03 20.05 -21.87
N ALA A 131 3.84 20.38 -22.38
CA ALA A 131 3.64 21.56 -23.19
C ALA A 131 4.00 22.83 -22.41
N PRO A 132 4.52 23.88 -23.06
CA PRO A 132 4.77 25.15 -22.38
C PRO A 132 3.53 25.66 -21.64
N GLY A 133 3.68 25.93 -20.34
CA GLY A 133 2.58 26.38 -19.48
C GLY A 133 1.73 25.26 -18.85
N ASP A 134 1.98 24.00 -19.16
CA ASP A 134 1.39 22.87 -18.43
C ASP A 134 2.08 22.71 -17.08
N LEU A 135 1.35 22.94 -15.99
CA LEU A 135 1.82 22.82 -14.62
C LEU A 135 1.29 21.57 -13.91
N SER A 136 0.65 20.66 -14.65
CA SER A 136 -0.04 19.48 -14.10
C SER A 136 0.59 18.15 -14.49
N SER A 137 1.29 18.09 -15.61
CA SER A 137 1.93 16.87 -16.08
C SER A 137 3.12 16.50 -15.23
N ALA A 138 3.16 15.24 -14.81
CA ALA A 138 4.21 14.69 -13.96
C ALA A 138 4.69 13.35 -14.49
N VAL A 139 5.96 13.04 -14.19
CA VAL A 139 6.55 11.72 -14.34
C VAL A 139 6.89 11.15 -12.98
N ALA A 140 6.72 9.84 -12.83
CA ALA A 140 6.97 9.13 -11.60
C ALA A 140 7.98 7.99 -11.83
N THR A 141 8.96 7.92 -10.94
CA THR A 141 9.94 6.85 -10.87
C THR A 141 9.86 6.15 -9.51
N ALA A 142 10.35 4.91 -9.45
CA ALA A 142 10.51 4.21 -8.19
C ALA A 142 11.82 4.66 -7.53
N GLY A 143 11.71 5.51 -6.51
CA GLY A 143 12.82 5.92 -5.66
C GLY A 143 13.18 4.83 -4.66
N VAL A 144 14.46 4.72 -4.32
CA VAL A 144 14.97 3.70 -3.40
C VAL A 144 15.82 4.34 -2.32
N ALA A 145 15.59 3.95 -1.09
CA ALA A 145 16.51 4.20 0.02
C ALA A 145 16.65 2.93 0.86
N ARG A 146 17.73 2.79 1.59
CA ARG A 146 17.94 1.66 2.49
C ARG A 146 18.51 2.09 3.84
N THR A 147 18.29 1.26 4.84
CA THR A 147 18.73 1.52 6.20
C THR A 147 19.03 0.23 6.94
N LYS A 148 19.76 0.33 8.06
CA LYS A 148 19.94 -0.76 9.03
C LYS A 148 19.25 -0.50 10.36
N ASP A 149 18.87 0.74 10.61
CA ASP A 149 18.45 1.22 11.95
C ASP A 149 17.22 2.14 11.93
N LEU A 150 16.63 2.37 10.76
CA LEU A 150 15.53 3.31 10.53
C LEU A 150 15.84 4.78 10.89
N VAL A 151 17.09 5.10 11.15
CA VAL A 151 17.56 6.45 11.47
C VAL A 151 18.43 7.00 10.35
N HIS A 152 19.42 6.21 9.94
CA HIS A 152 20.35 6.57 8.89
C HIS A 152 19.91 5.94 7.57
N TRP A 153 19.54 6.78 6.62
CA TRP A 153 19.06 6.37 5.32
C TRP A 153 20.05 6.70 4.23
N GLU A 154 20.38 5.71 3.43
CA GLU A 154 21.17 5.86 2.21
C GLU A 154 20.21 5.94 1.02
N ARG A 155 20.19 7.08 0.31
CA ARG A 155 19.48 7.22 -0.96
C ARG A 155 20.25 6.50 -2.06
N LEU A 156 19.59 5.56 -2.73
CA LEU A 156 20.10 4.88 -3.92
C LEU A 156 19.55 5.53 -5.19
N PRO A 157 20.16 5.30 -6.36
CA PRO A 157 19.56 5.70 -7.63
C PRO A 157 18.15 5.14 -7.81
N ASP A 158 17.29 5.91 -8.44
CA ASP A 158 15.94 5.45 -8.83
C ASP A 158 16.05 4.21 -9.71
N ILE A 159 15.08 3.31 -9.60
CA ILE A 159 15.00 2.12 -10.46
C ILE A 159 14.77 2.56 -11.91
N LYS A 160 15.69 2.20 -12.79
CA LYS A 160 15.53 2.45 -14.22
C LYS A 160 14.45 1.53 -14.79
N SER A 161 13.55 2.10 -15.58
CA SER A 161 12.46 1.38 -16.21
C SER A 161 12.11 2.02 -17.55
N PRO A 162 11.69 1.22 -18.56
CA PRO A 162 11.20 1.75 -19.83
C PRO A 162 9.85 2.47 -19.70
N THR A 163 9.13 2.24 -18.59
CA THR A 163 7.84 2.87 -18.28
C THR A 163 7.91 3.64 -16.98
N GLN A 164 6.94 4.51 -16.73
CA GLN A 164 6.75 5.07 -15.40
C GLN A 164 6.40 3.94 -14.41
N GLN A 165 6.92 4.04 -13.20
CA GLN A 165 6.70 3.07 -12.15
C GLN A 165 6.20 3.74 -10.88
N ARG A 166 5.09 3.24 -10.36
CA ARG A 166 4.54 3.57 -9.04
C ARG A 166 4.26 2.26 -8.31
N ASN A 167 4.15 2.31 -6.99
CA ASN A 167 3.80 1.15 -6.19
C ASN A 167 4.71 -0.07 -6.43
N VAL A 168 6.00 0.17 -6.62
CA VAL A 168 7.00 -0.91 -6.70
C VAL A 168 7.28 -1.43 -5.30
N VAL A 169 7.31 -2.76 -5.17
CA VAL A 169 7.53 -3.47 -3.91
C VAL A 169 8.64 -4.50 -4.08
N LEU A 170 9.59 -4.51 -3.15
CA LEU A 170 10.63 -5.51 -3.12
C LEU A 170 10.14 -6.79 -2.44
N HIS A 171 10.34 -7.93 -3.08
CA HIS A 171 10.17 -9.24 -2.47
C HIS A 171 11.23 -9.45 -1.37
N PRO A 172 10.89 -10.06 -0.21
CA PRO A 172 11.82 -10.13 0.92
C PRO A 172 13.00 -11.10 0.73
N GLU A 173 12.92 -12.01 -0.22
CA GLU A 173 13.92 -13.04 -0.48
C GLU A 173 14.46 -12.92 -1.91
N PHE A 174 15.68 -13.43 -2.13
CA PHE A 174 16.18 -13.60 -3.48
C PHE A 174 15.36 -14.65 -4.26
N VAL A 175 15.13 -14.39 -5.51
CA VAL A 175 14.51 -15.33 -6.44
C VAL A 175 15.50 -15.63 -7.58
N ASN A 176 15.92 -16.89 -7.68
CA ASN A 176 16.98 -17.29 -8.63
C ASN A 176 18.27 -16.47 -8.48
N GLY A 177 18.64 -16.12 -7.24
CA GLY A 177 19.83 -15.33 -6.93
C GLY A 177 19.73 -13.85 -7.28
N LYS A 178 18.54 -13.33 -7.59
CA LYS A 178 18.27 -11.94 -7.93
C LYS A 178 17.27 -11.30 -6.99
N TYR A 179 17.29 -9.97 -6.91
CA TYR A 179 16.20 -9.23 -6.27
C TYR A 179 14.95 -9.27 -7.15
N ALA A 180 13.81 -9.50 -6.54
CA ALA A 180 12.54 -9.57 -7.24
C ALA A 180 11.65 -8.38 -6.87
N LEU A 181 11.02 -7.79 -7.88
CA LEU A 181 10.17 -6.62 -7.74
C LEU A 181 8.76 -6.93 -8.23
N TYR A 182 7.77 -6.53 -7.43
CA TYR A 182 6.41 -6.35 -7.92
C TYR A 182 6.30 -4.92 -8.43
N THR A 183 5.87 -4.78 -9.68
CA THR A 183 5.88 -3.51 -10.40
C THR A 183 4.48 -3.08 -10.78
N ARG A 184 4.34 -1.86 -11.22
CA ARG A 184 3.11 -1.36 -11.84
C ARG A 184 3.47 -0.44 -13.00
N PRO A 185 3.72 -1.00 -14.19
CA PRO A 185 4.02 -0.21 -15.37
C PRO A 185 2.81 0.68 -15.72
N GLN A 186 3.07 1.94 -16.02
CA GLN A 186 2.04 2.91 -16.34
C GLN A 186 2.50 3.84 -17.46
N GLU A 187 1.61 4.04 -18.44
CA GLU A 187 1.73 5.10 -19.43
C GLU A 187 0.88 6.29 -18.99
N GLY A 188 1.52 7.43 -18.74
CA GLY A 188 0.86 8.64 -18.24
C GLY A 188 0.51 8.63 -16.75
N PHE A 189 0.14 9.81 -16.23
CA PHE A 189 0.03 10.01 -14.77
C PHE A 189 -1.26 9.45 -14.16
N ILE A 190 -2.44 9.69 -14.73
CA ILE A 190 -3.74 9.29 -14.17
C ILE A 190 -4.78 9.02 -15.27
N ALA A 191 -4.42 8.77 -16.50
CA ALA A 191 -5.41 8.62 -17.55
C ALA A 191 -6.33 7.40 -17.30
N ALA A 192 -7.60 7.65 -17.03
CA ALA A 192 -8.62 6.63 -17.20
C ALA A 192 -8.60 6.20 -18.69
N GLY A 193 -8.17 4.96 -18.94
CA GLY A 193 -8.02 4.44 -20.30
C GLY A 193 -6.58 4.33 -20.82
N ALA A 194 -5.56 4.64 -19.99
CA ALA A 194 -4.18 4.33 -20.34
C ALA A 194 -4.01 2.84 -20.65
N LEU A 195 -3.35 2.54 -21.76
CA LEU A 195 -2.92 1.19 -22.07
C LEU A 195 -1.89 0.73 -21.04
N GLY A 196 -1.89 -0.56 -20.70
CA GLY A 196 -0.98 -1.11 -19.69
C GLY A 196 -1.61 -1.18 -18.30
N GLY A 197 -0.80 -1.32 -17.29
CA GLY A 197 -1.22 -1.52 -15.90
C GLY A 197 -1.35 -2.99 -15.55
N GLY A 198 -1.79 -3.25 -14.33
CA GLY A 198 -1.69 -4.56 -13.70
C GLY A 198 -0.51 -4.63 -12.75
N ILE A 199 -0.43 -5.70 -11.96
CA ILE A 199 0.73 -5.98 -11.14
C ILE A 199 1.74 -6.73 -12.00
N GLY A 200 2.93 -6.14 -12.13
CA GLY A 200 4.05 -6.71 -12.87
C GLY A 200 5.03 -7.42 -11.94
N TRP A 201 5.96 -8.13 -12.57
CA TRP A 201 7.06 -8.83 -11.95
C TRP A 201 8.34 -8.62 -12.75
N ALA A 202 9.42 -8.29 -12.06
CA ALA A 202 10.73 -8.14 -12.67
C ALA A 202 11.83 -8.64 -11.73
N LEU A 203 12.92 -9.12 -12.29
CA LEU A 203 14.13 -9.48 -11.56
C LEU A 203 15.23 -8.47 -11.87
N VAL A 204 15.96 -8.03 -10.82
CA VAL A 204 17.11 -7.13 -10.94
C VAL A 204 18.32 -7.71 -10.22
N ASP A 205 19.51 -7.42 -10.73
CA ASP A 205 20.75 -8.01 -10.22
C ASP A 205 21.26 -7.30 -8.95
N ASP A 206 21.00 -6.00 -8.83
CA ASP A 206 21.62 -5.15 -7.82
C ASP A 206 20.73 -3.94 -7.49
N MET A 207 20.31 -3.82 -6.23
CA MET A 207 19.46 -2.70 -5.79
C MET A 207 20.20 -1.35 -5.77
N THR A 208 21.52 -1.33 -5.76
CA THR A 208 22.29 -0.07 -5.82
C THR A 208 22.28 0.59 -7.20
N ARG A 209 21.83 -0.14 -8.22
CA ARG A 209 21.72 0.29 -9.63
C ARG A 209 20.64 -0.47 -10.37
N ALA A 210 19.48 -0.63 -9.73
CA ALA A 210 18.40 -1.46 -10.25
C ALA A 210 17.89 -0.98 -11.61
N GLU A 211 17.69 -1.93 -12.52
CA GLU A 211 17.16 -1.69 -13.86
C GLU A 211 16.17 -2.80 -14.24
N ILE A 212 14.92 -2.41 -14.50
CA ILE A 212 13.89 -3.29 -15.02
C ILE A 212 14.08 -3.40 -16.53
N ARG A 213 14.47 -4.59 -17.00
CA ARG A 213 14.66 -4.88 -18.44
C ARG A 213 13.54 -5.76 -18.98
N ASP A 214 13.22 -6.80 -18.23
CA ASP A 214 12.16 -7.75 -18.58
C ASP A 214 11.08 -7.68 -17.49
N GLU A 215 9.88 -7.30 -17.88
CA GLU A 215 8.73 -7.15 -17.01
C GLU A 215 7.55 -7.95 -17.55
N LYS A 216 6.96 -8.81 -16.73
CA LYS A 216 5.73 -9.53 -17.09
C LYS A 216 4.60 -9.12 -16.15
N ILE A 217 3.38 -8.98 -16.69
CA ILE A 217 2.20 -8.76 -15.85
C ILE A 217 1.74 -10.10 -15.29
N ILE A 218 1.60 -10.18 -13.96
CA ILE A 218 1.17 -11.39 -13.25
C ILE A 218 -0.29 -11.30 -12.80
N ASP A 219 -0.80 -10.11 -12.48
CA ASP A 219 -2.21 -9.89 -12.16
C ASP A 219 -2.78 -8.78 -13.05
N VAL A 220 -3.55 -9.19 -14.06
CA VAL A 220 -4.09 -8.31 -15.10
C VAL A 220 -5.38 -7.61 -14.65
N ARG A 221 -5.69 -6.50 -15.31
CA ARG A 221 -6.98 -5.80 -15.18
C ARG A 221 -8.05 -6.54 -15.98
N PHE A 222 -9.28 -6.50 -15.46
CA PHE A 222 -10.44 -7.07 -16.16
C PHE A 222 -11.58 -6.07 -16.22
N TYR A 223 -12.31 -6.11 -17.34
CA TYR A 223 -13.52 -5.33 -17.53
C TYR A 223 -14.57 -5.66 -16.46
N HIS A 224 -15.21 -4.61 -15.94
CA HIS A 224 -16.31 -4.68 -14.98
C HIS A 224 -15.95 -5.46 -13.71
N THR A 225 -14.76 -5.21 -13.17
CA THR A 225 -14.28 -5.74 -11.88
C THR A 225 -13.78 -4.62 -10.98
N ILE A 226 -13.40 -4.97 -9.76
CA ILE A 226 -12.79 -4.02 -8.82
C ILE A 226 -11.46 -3.42 -9.30
N LYS A 227 -10.86 -3.98 -10.33
CA LYS A 227 -9.54 -3.59 -10.89
C LYS A 227 -9.60 -3.26 -12.38
N GLU A 228 -10.72 -2.75 -12.84
CA GLU A 228 -10.90 -2.42 -14.27
C GLU A 228 -10.06 -1.22 -14.72
N VAL A 229 -9.83 -0.23 -13.85
CA VAL A 229 -9.05 0.96 -14.18
C VAL A 229 -7.57 0.74 -13.92
N LYS A 230 -7.22 0.25 -12.73
CA LYS A 230 -5.85 -0.08 -12.33
C LYS A 230 -5.84 -0.96 -11.08
N ASN A 231 -4.71 -1.59 -10.85
CA ASN A 231 -4.40 -2.30 -9.62
C ASN A 231 -2.90 -2.20 -9.34
N GLY A 232 -2.51 -2.46 -8.11
CA GLY A 232 -1.11 -2.40 -7.71
C GLY A 232 -0.88 -3.13 -6.40
N GLU A 233 0.36 -3.57 -6.20
CA GLU A 233 0.79 -4.17 -4.95
C GLU A 233 0.72 -3.14 -3.82
N GLY A 234 0.36 -3.60 -2.63
CA GLY A 234 0.40 -2.83 -1.41
C GLY A 234 1.71 -3.02 -0.65
N PRO A 235 1.71 -3.70 0.52
CA PRO A 235 2.92 -4.06 1.25
C PRO A 235 3.68 -5.22 0.58
N HIS A 236 4.90 -5.50 1.06
CA HIS A 236 5.62 -6.72 0.68
C HIS A 236 4.83 -7.99 1.08
N PRO A 237 4.99 -9.10 0.34
CA PRO A 237 4.24 -10.33 0.64
C PRO A 237 4.68 -10.97 1.95
N ILE A 238 3.75 -11.72 2.57
CA ILE A 238 4.00 -12.52 3.76
C ILE A 238 4.19 -13.98 3.36
N ARG A 239 5.30 -14.57 3.80
CA ARG A 239 5.59 -15.99 3.57
C ARG A 239 4.71 -16.87 4.46
N THR A 240 4.07 -17.90 3.88
CA THR A 240 3.32 -18.92 4.58
C THR A 240 3.71 -20.30 4.06
N PRO A 241 3.40 -21.39 4.76
CA PRO A 241 3.65 -22.73 4.23
C PRO A 241 2.92 -23.06 2.92
N GLN A 242 1.81 -22.37 2.64
CA GLN A 242 0.97 -22.61 1.46
C GLN A 242 1.33 -21.73 0.26
N GLY A 243 2.10 -20.67 0.47
CA GLY A 243 2.43 -19.69 -0.58
C GLY A 243 2.71 -18.31 0.02
N TRP A 244 2.91 -17.34 -0.84
CA TRP A 244 3.06 -15.94 -0.46
C TRP A 244 1.69 -15.26 -0.42
N LEU A 245 1.36 -14.64 0.69
CA LEU A 245 0.16 -13.80 0.83
C LEU A 245 0.46 -12.40 0.33
N HIS A 246 -0.45 -11.85 -0.46
CA HIS A 246 -0.37 -10.50 -1.00
C HIS A 246 -1.61 -9.69 -0.64
N MET A 247 -1.40 -8.40 -0.38
CA MET A 247 -2.44 -7.39 -0.28
C MET A 247 -2.22 -6.36 -1.39
N ALA A 248 -3.26 -6.11 -2.16
CA ALA A 248 -3.22 -5.19 -3.29
C ALA A 248 -4.40 -4.23 -3.27
N HIS A 249 -4.32 -3.14 -4.02
CA HIS A 249 -5.45 -2.26 -4.26
C HIS A 249 -6.00 -2.45 -5.66
N GLY A 250 -7.33 -2.44 -5.77
CA GLY A 250 -8.05 -2.42 -7.03
C GLY A 250 -8.79 -1.11 -7.18
N VAL A 251 -8.87 -0.60 -8.41
CA VAL A 251 -9.47 0.69 -8.73
C VAL A 251 -10.48 0.54 -9.86
N ARG A 252 -11.68 1.03 -9.62
CA ARG A 252 -12.72 1.16 -10.63
C ARG A 252 -13.22 2.60 -10.75
N ALA A 253 -13.78 2.93 -11.90
CA ALA A 253 -14.48 4.18 -12.09
C ALA A 253 -15.89 4.12 -11.46
N CYS A 254 -16.35 5.26 -10.97
CA CYS A 254 -17.74 5.48 -10.53
C CYS A 254 -18.13 6.93 -10.85
N ALA A 255 -19.42 7.26 -10.73
CA ALA A 255 -19.94 8.58 -11.06
C ALA A 255 -19.27 9.73 -10.29
N ALA A 256 -18.78 9.46 -9.07
CA ALA A 256 -18.11 10.43 -8.21
C ALA A 256 -16.56 10.43 -8.35
N GLY A 257 -16.00 9.74 -9.33
CA GLY A 257 -14.55 9.63 -9.53
C GLY A 257 -14.07 8.17 -9.47
N LEU A 258 -12.95 7.92 -8.77
CA LEU A 258 -12.38 6.59 -8.63
C LEU A 258 -12.71 6.00 -7.26
N ARG A 259 -12.93 4.71 -7.21
CA ARG A 259 -13.05 3.95 -5.97
C ARG A 259 -11.91 2.97 -5.82
N TYR A 260 -11.18 3.04 -4.69
CA TYR A 260 -10.10 2.15 -4.33
C TYR A 260 -10.55 1.21 -3.22
N VAL A 261 -10.30 -0.08 -3.44
CA VAL A 261 -10.56 -1.15 -2.48
C VAL A 261 -9.32 -2.01 -2.30
N LEU A 262 -9.26 -2.79 -1.23
CA LEU A 262 -8.16 -3.71 -0.96
C LEU A 262 -8.61 -5.15 -1.26
N TYR A 263 -7.80 -5.88 -2.01
CA TYR A 263 -8.02 -7.29 -2.31
C TYR A 263 -6.77 -8.12 -2.05
N MET A 264 -6.95 -9.41 -1.94
CA MET A 264 -5.86 -10.35 -1.65
C MET A 264 -5.68 -11.35 -2.77
N TYR A 265 -4.48 -11.86 -2.88
CA TYR A 265 -4.13 -12.99 -3.72
C TYR A 265 -2.95 -13.76 -3.13
N MET A 266 -2.65 -14.93 -3.67
CA MET A 266 -1.48 -15.72 -3.28
C MET A 266 -0.67 -16.12 -4.49
N THR A 267 0.64 -16.22 -4.31
CA THR A 267 1.58 -16.77 -5.27
C THR A 267 2.30 -17.99 -4.72
N ALA A 268 2.85 -18.81 -5.61
CA ALA A 268 3.57 -20.03 -5.24
C ALA A 268 4.87 -19.71 -4.48
N LEU A 269 5.28 -20.60 -3.58
CA LEU A 269 6.52 -20.43 -2.80
C LEU A 269 7.77 -20.51 -3.67
N ASP A 270 7.78 -21.43 -4.60
CA ASP A 270 8.91 -21.70 -5.51
C ASP A 270 8.95 -20.79 -6.73
N ASP A 271 7.82 -20.21 -7.10
CA ASP A 271 7.72 -19.16 -8.12
C ASP A 271 6.80 -18.03 -7.67
N PRO A 272 7.31 -17.01 -6.96
CA PRO A 272 6.50 -15.90 -6.46
C PRO A 272 5.85 -15.03 -7.55
N SER A 273 6.10 -15.32 -8.81
CA SER A 273 5.42 -14.69 -9.95
C SER A 273 4.20 -15.47 -10.46
N GLN A 274 3.96 -16.67 -9.91
CA GLN A 274 2.84 -17.52 -10.30
C GLN A 274 1.68 -17.36 -9.33
N LEU A 275 0.55 -16.87 -9.80
CA LEU A 275 -0.70 -16.81 -9.03
C LEU A 275 -1.23 -18.22 -8.75
N ILE A 276 -1.59 -18.48 -7.49
CA ILE A 276 -2.22 -19.76 -7.09
C ILE A 276 -3.64 -19.56 -6.53
N ALA A 277 -3.96 -18.37 -6.05
CA ALA A 277 -5.30 -18.04 -5.57
C ALA A 277 -5.59 -16.55 -5.77
N VAL A 278 -6.77 -16.22 -6.31
CA VAL A 278 -7.25 -14.85 -6.50
C VAL A 278 -8.75 -14.81 -6.16
N PRO A 279 -9.10 -14.58 -4.89
CA PRO A 279 -10.48 -14.41 -4.46
C PRO A 279 -11.22 -13.33 -5.25
N ALA A 280 -12.50 -13.54 -5.52
CA ALA A 280 -13.33 -12.54 -6.18
C ALA A 280 -13.55 -11.31 -5.30
N GLY A 281 -13.61 -10.14 -5.92
CA GLY A 281 -13.96 -8.90 -5.25
C GLY A 281 -12.88 -8.38 -4.32
N TYR A 282 -13.29 -7.65 -3.30
CA TYR A 282 -12.40 -7.04 -2.32
C TYR A 282 -12.56 -7.69 -0.93
N THR A 283 -11.52 -7.59 -0.12
CA THR A 283 -11.58 -7.97 1.30
C THR A 283 -11.91 -6.79 2.22
N LEU A 284 -11.54 -5.57 1.83
CA LEU A 284 -11.86 -4.32 2.52
C LEU A 284 -12.20 -3.21 1.51
N ALA A 285 -13.22 -2.43 1.84
CA ALA A 285 -13.64 -1.24 1.10
C ALA A 285 -13.89 -0.08 2.06
N PRO A 286 -13.88 1.19 1.58
CA PRO A 286 -14.18 2.33 2.43
C PRO A 286 -15.60 2.26 2.99
N GLU A 287 -15.74 2.49 4.30
CA GLU A 287 -17.02 2.49 5.02
C GLU A 287 -17.17 3.76 5.85
N GLY A 288 -18.42 4.22 6.03
CA GLY A 288 -18.71 5.37 6.87
C GLY A 288 -17.80 6.58 6.56
N GLU A 289 -17.13 7.08 7.56
CA GLU A 289 -16.22 8.25 7.46
C GLU A 289 -14.97 8.00 6.61
N GLU A 290 -14.59 6.76 6.40
CA GLU A 290 -13.47 6.43 5.52
C GLU A 290 -13.72 6.82 4.05
N ARG A 291 -14.99 7.05 3.67
CA ARG A 291 -15.38 7.47 2.32
C ARG A 291 -15.10 8.93 2.02
N VAL A 292 -14.81 9.73 3.04
CA VAL A 292 -14.70 11.19 2.94
C VAL A 292 -13.32 11.65 3.40
N GLY A 293 -12.68 12.46 2.58
CA GLY A 293 -11.37 13.04 2.87
C GLY A 293 -10.87 13.85 1.70
N ASP A 294 -9.56 14.04 1.62
CA ASP A 294 -8.90 14.81 0.55
C ASP A 294 -9.13 14.15 -0.82
N VAL A 295 -9.02 12.83 -0.89
CA VAL A 295 -9.40 12.03 -2.05
C VAL A 295 -10.42 10.98 -1.61
N SER A 296 -11.70 11.28 -1.83
CA SER A 296 -12.82 10.47 -1.32
C SER A 296 -12.85 9.05 -1.89
N ASN A 297 -13.44 8.13 -1.12
CA ASN A 297 -13.75 6.76 -1.51
C ASN A 297 -12.51 5.88 -1.80
N VAL A 298 -11.46 6.06 -1.01
CA VAL A 298 -10.18 5.38 -1.16
C VAL A 298 -9.82 4.60 0.10
N LEU A 299 -9.48 3.31 -0.05
CA LEU A 299 -8.59 2.58 0.85
C LEU A 299 -7.29 2.26 0.14
N PHE A 300 -6.17 2.49 0.82
CA PHE A 300 -4.84 2.23 0.30
C PHE A 300 -3.93 1.67 1.40
N SER A 301 -3.08 0.72 1.07
CA SER A 301 -2.13 0.15 2.03
C SER A 301 -0.75 -0.03 1.42
N ASN A 302 0.27 0.37 2.18
CA ASN A 302 1.68 0.16 1.87
C ASN A 302 2.38 -0.71 2.92
N GLY A 303 1.69 -1.10 3.98
CA GLY A 303 2.33 -1.76 5.10
C GLY A 303 1.41 -2.71 5.85
N TRP A 304 1.93 -3.87 6.16
CA TRP A 304 1.43 -4.79 7.16
C TRP A 304 2.57 -5.44 7.92
N ILE A 305 2.26 -6.00 9.07
CA ILE A 305 3.20 -6.71 9.91
C ILE A 305 2.58 -8.05 10.27
N ALA A 306 3.31 -9.14 10.03
CA ALA A 306 2.98 -10.45 10.56
C ALA A 306 3.87 -10.71 11.79
N ASP A 307 3.25 -10.96 12.93
CA ASP A 307 3.94 -11.34 14.15
C ASP A 307 4.23 -12.83 14.20
N ASP A 308 5.18 -13.22 15.06
CA ASP A 308 5.60 -14.60 15.26
C ASP A 308 4.46 -15.51 15.78
N ASP A 309 3.45 -14.92 16.42
CA ASP A 309 2.25 -15.62 16.89
C ASP A 309 1.17 -15.82 15.81
N GLY A 310 1.46 -15.41 14.58
CA GLY A 310 0.56 -15.52 13.43
C GLY A 310 -0.47 -14.41 13.30
N ARG A 311 -0.46 -13.41 14.19
CA ARG A 311 -1.29 -12.21 14.00
C ARG A 311 -0.76 -11.34 12.86
N VAL A 312 -1.69 -10.74 12.10
CA VAL A 312 -1.39 -9.80 11.02
C VAL A 312 -2.05 -8.46 11.32
N PHE A 313 -1.25 -7.41 11.24
CA PHE A 313 -1.66 -6.02 11.39
C PHE A 313 -1.57 -5.34 10.04
N LEU A 314 -2.70 -5.02 9.44
CA LEU A 314 -2.78 -4.29 8.18
C LEU A 314 -2.95 -2.80 8.49
N TYR A 315 -1.99 -2.00 8.07
CA TYR A 315 -2.05 -0.54 8.16
C TYR A 315 -2.54 0.02 6.83
N TYR A 316 -3.68 0.68 6.85
CA TYR A 316 -4.28 1.25 5.66
C TYR A 316 -4.70 2.69 5.87
N ALA A 317 -4.71 3.45 4.80
CA ALA A 317 -5.18 4.82 4.80
C ALA A 317 -6.59 4.90 4.23
N SER A 318 -7.38 5.86 4.70
CA SER A 318 -8.66 6.20 4.11
C SER A 318 -8.67 7.61 3.55
N SER A 319 -9.13 7.72 2.31
CA SER A 319 -9.40 8.98 1.59
C SER A 319 -8.23 9.98 1.64
N ASP A 320 -6.99 9.46 1.57
CA ASP A 320 -5.72 10.21 1.60
C ASP A 320 -5.65 11.21 2.77
N THR A 321 -6.20 10.83 3.93
CA THR A 321 -6.37 11.78 5.04
C THR A 321 -5.86 11.21 6.37
N ARG A 322 -6.08 9.91 6.63
CA ARG A 322 -5.84 9.30 7.93
C ARG A 322 -5.43 7.83 7.82
N MET A 323 -4.71 7.36 8.84
CA MET A 323 -4.28 5.96 8.96
C MET A 323 -5.18 5.17 9.90
N HIS A 324 -5.42 3.92 9.54
CA HIS A 324 -6.15 2.93 10.33
C HIS A 324 -5.33 1.65 10.49
N VAL A 325 -5.82 0.76 11.36
CA VAL A 325 -5.34 -0.62 11.46
C VAL A 325 -6.52 -1.59 11.38
N ALA A 326 -6.31 -2.71 10.70
CA ALA A 326 -7.15 -3.89 10.79
C ALA A 326 -6.30 -5.09 11.16
N THR A 327 -6.87 -6.03 11.91
CA THR A 327 -6.14 -7.23 12.35
C THR A 327 -6.79 -8.49 11.83
N SER A 328 -5.95 -9.51 11.61
CA SER A 328 -6.34 -10.85 11.22
C SER A 328 -5.32 -11.86 11.74
N THR A 329 -5.36 -13.09 11.22
CA THR A 329 -4.31 -14.10 11.40
C THR A 329 -3.92 -14.67 10.06
N ILE A 330 -2.68 -15.15 9.95
CA ILE A 330 -2.18 -15.83 8.74
C ILE A 330 -3.12 -16.97 8.33
N GLU A 331 -3.56 -17.77 9.30
CA GLU A 331 -4.48 -18.90 9.06
C GLU A 331 -5.78 -18.44 8.36
N LYS A 332 -6.43 -17.40 8.89
CA LYS A 332 -7.66 -16.85 8.28
C LYS A 332 -7.43 -16.28 6.90
N LEU A 333 -6.30 -15.60 6.69
CA LEU A 333 -5.99 -15.00 5.39
C LEU A 333 -5.68 -16.06 4.33
N VAL A 334 -4.97 -17.11 4.70
CA VAL A 334 -4.71 -18.27 3.82
C VAL A 334 -6.01 -18.99 3.50
N ASP A 335 -6.85 -19.27 4.50
CA ASP A 335 -8.16 -19.91 4.30
C ASP A 335 -9.03 -19.08 3.36
N TYR A 336 -9.13 -17.77 3.59
CA TYR A 336 -9.87 -16.85 2.72
C TYR A 336 -9.37 -16.92 1.27
N CYS A 337 -8.07 -16.86 1.05
CA CYS A 337 -7.50 -16.86 -0.29
C CYS A 337 -7.72 -18.20 -1.02
N LEU A 338 -7.52 -19.32 -0.34
CA LEU A 338 -7.59 -20.64 -0.96
C LEU A 338 -9.03 -21.15 -1.19
N HIS A 339 -9.97 -20.72 -0.36
CA HIS A 339 -11.34 -21.26 -0.38
C HIS A 339 -12.41 -20.27 -0.88
N THR A 340 -12.05 -19.01 -1.11
CA THR A 340 -12.95 -18.05 -1.75
C THR A 340 -12.79 -18.15 -3.27
N PRO A 341 -13.88 -18.42 -4.04
CA PRO A 341 -13.81 -18.55 -5.47
C PRO A 341 -13.30 -17.29 -6.17
N SER A 342 -12.60 -17.46 -7.27
CA SER A 342 -12.18 -16.34 -8.14
C SER A 342 -13.38 -15.75 -8.90
N ASP A 343 -13.27 -14.54 -9.42
CA ASP A 343 -14.33 -13.86 -10.17
C ASP A 343 -14.73 -14.66 -11.43
N GLY A 344 -16.02 -14.93 -11.59
CA GLY A 344 -16.57 -15.59 -12.77
C GLY A 344 -16.83 -14.64 -13.94
N LEU A 345 -16.57 -13.34 -13.77
CA LEU A 345 -16.64 -12.28 -14.76
C LEU A 345 -18.03 -12.00 -15.37
N THR A 346 -19.07 -12.70 -14.93
CA THR A 346 -20.45 -12.52 -15.41
C THR A 346 -21.46 -12.62 -14.29
N THR A 347 -22.61 -11.97 -14.47
CA THR A 347 -23.75 -12.10 -13.54
C THR A 347 -24.21 -13.55 -13.43
N ALA A 348 -24.25 -14.29 -14.54
CA ALA A 348 -24.65 -15.70 -14.56
C ALA A 348 -23.76 -16.54 -13.64
N ALA A 349 -22.44 -16.40 -13.76
CA ALA A 349 -21.49 -17.10 -12.91
C ALA A 349 -21.62 -16.72 -11.42
N SER A 350 -21.93 -15.45 -11.11
CA SER A 350 -22.18 -15.02 -9.74
C SER A 350 -23.43 -15.65 -9.15
N VAL A 351 -24.51 -15.74 -9.94
CA VAL A 351 -25.77 -16.38 -9.52
C VAL A 351 -25.58 -17.90 -9.34
N GLU A 352 -24.85 -18.56 -10.24
CA GLU A 352 -24.52 -19.99 -10.13
C GLU A 352 -23.80 -20.29 -8.82
N ARG A 353 -22.74 -19.56 -8.49
CA ARG A 353 -22.00 -19.71 -7.23
C ARG A 353 -22.85 -19.45 -6.01
N LEU A 354 -23.72 -18.44 -6.07
CA LEU A 354 -24.65 -18.13 -4.97
C LEU A 354 -25.60 -19.30 -4.75
N ASN A 355 -26.17 -19.89 -5.80
CA ASN A 355 -27.04 -21.05 -5.72
C ASN A 355 -26.33 -22.27 -5.14
N GLU A 356 -25.10 -22.55 -5.58
CA GLU A 356 -24.27 -23.63 -5.01
C GLU A 356 -24.02 -23.44 -3.49
N LEU A 357 -23.75 -22.20 -3.06
CA LEU A 357 -23.59 -21.88 -1.63
C LEU A 357 -24.89 -22.09 -0.86
N ILE A 358 -26.01 -21.64 -1.40
CA ILE A 358 -27.33 -21.82 -0.79
C ILE A 358 -27.65 -23.31 -0.63
N ASP A 359 -27.43 -24.11 -1.68
CA ASP A 359 -27.70 -25.56 -1.64
C ASP A 359 -26.82 -26.28 -0.61
N ARG A 360 -25.54 -25.90 -0.50
CA ARG A 360 -24.64 -26.42 0.56
C ARG A 360 -25.16 -26.09 1.95
N ASN A 361 -25.61 -24.86 2.18
CA ASN A 361 -26.13 -24.42 3.46
C ASN A 361 -27.43 -25.13 3.82
N LEU A 362 -28.36 -25.27 2.87
CA LEU A 362 -29.62 -26.00 3.09
C LEU A 362 -29.37 -27.48 3.40
N ASN A 363 -28.39 -28.09 2.73
CA ASN A 363 -28.00 -29.47 3.00
C ASN A 363 -27.35 -29.64 4.37
N TYR A 364 -26.57 -28.67 4.85
CA TYR A 364 -26.01 -28.65 6.19
C TYR A 364 -27.11 -28.58 7.25
N TYR A 365 -28.03 -27.62 7.15
CA TYR A 365 -29.14 -27.48 8.11
C TYR A 365 -30.03 -28.71 8.17
N ARG A 366 -30.37 -29.34 7.04
CA ARG A 366 -31.17 -30.58 6.99
C ARG A 366 -30.51 -31.77 7.68
N LYS A 367 -29.17 -31.76 7.82
CA LYS A 367 -28.43 -32.81 8.54
C LYS A 367 -28.32 -32.54 10.02
N THR A 368 -28.31 -31.28 10.45
CA THR A 368 -28.18 -30.88 11.85
C THR A 368 -29.54 -30.91 12.60
N ASP A 369 -30.64 -30.87 11.87
CA ASP A 369 -32.03 -30.98 12.43
C ASP A 369 -32.45 -32.45 12.61
N ARG A 370 -31.57 -33.42 12.45
CA ARG A 370 -31.79 -34.84 12.74
C ARG A 370 -30.89 -35.29 13.90
#